data_45e4df177b445977a565e7e15941d692
#
_entry.id   45e4df177b445977a565e7e15941d692
#
_cell.length_a   1.000
_cell.length_b   1.000
_cell.length_c   1.000
_cell.angle_alpha   90.00
_cell.angle_beta   90.00
_cell.angle_gamma   90.00
#
_symmetry.space_group_name_H-M   'P 1'
#
loop_
_entity.id
_entity.type
_entity.pdbx_description
1 polymer ?
#
loop_
_entity_poly.entity_id
_entity_poly.type
_entity_poly.pdbx_seq_one_letter_code
_entity_poly.pdbx_strand_id
1 'polypeptide(L)'
;DFVSDGQHIIELFKNSDLETKRRLLRYFELIEICREINQENESKNIKRNVSVIQDADGNNIVMINDIAFKGKRSVEWSDVEKYLRQYVGDIYRIAETEDIIYIGTDLPDEYSGSNYTKHIKGTIAKAKANAVQAIPEMIEIATSKTFEDNKKNKHSRHAKNGWYRYDR
;
A
#
# COMPACT_ATOMS: atom_id res chain seq x y z
N ASP A 1 -8.54 17.65 19.59
CA ASP A 1 -7.97 19.01 19.67
C ASP A 1 -6.46 18.91 19.46
N PHE A 2 -5.97 19.28 18.30
CA PHE A 2 -4.57 19.09 17.83
C PHE A 2 -3.51 19.64 18.80
N VAL A 3 -3.86 20.64 19.61
CA VAL A 3 -2.95 21.26 20.59
C VAL A 3 -2.82 20.40 21.85
N SER A 4 -3.88 19.72 22.26
CA SER A 4 -3.86 18.84 23.45
C SER A 4 -3.08 17.56 23.18
N ASP A 5 -3.16 17.04 21.97
CA ASP A 5 -2.44 15.83 21.56
C ASP A 5 -0.91 16.08 21.43
N GLY A 6 -0.53 17.24 20.93
CA GLY A 6 0.87 17.65 20.88
C GLY A 6 1.50 17.85 22.25
N GLN A 7 0.78 18.42 23.21
CA GLN A 7 1.24 18.58 24.59
C GLN A 7 1.38 17.21 25.28
N HIS A 8 0.45 16.31 25.06
CA HIS A 8 0.50 14.96 25.60
C HIS A 8 1.73 14.17 25.10
N ILE A 9 2.06 14.30 23.81
CA ILE A 9 3.26 13.68 23.24
C ILE A 9 4.55 14.25 23.84
N ILE A 10 4.60 15.56 24.04
CA ILE A 10 5.75 16.25 24.66
C ILE A 10 5.96 15.77 26.09
N GLU A 11 4.88 15.64 26.86
CA GLU A 11 4.94 15.13 28.25
C GLU A 11 5.37 13.68 28.28
N LEU A 12 4.85 12.84 27.38
CA LEU A 12 5.23 11.44 27.23
C LEU A 12 6.72 11.30 26.92
N PHE A 13 7.22 12.15 26.01
CA PHE A 13 8.65 12.20 25.68
C PHE A 13 9.51 12.62 26.88
N LYS A 14 9.12 13.68 27.61
CA LYS A 14 9.86 14.18 28.77
C LYS A 14 9.99 13.12 29.86
N ASN A 15 8.92 12.38 30.13
CA ASN A 15 8.80 11.41 31.21
C ASN A 15 9.27 9.99 30.86
N SER A 16 9.64 9.73 29.61
CA SER A 16 10.10 8.42 29.15
C SER A 16 11.57 8.20 29.47
N ASP A 17 11.96 6.91 29.56
CA ASP A 17 13.37 6.50 29.63
C ASP A 17 14.12 6.78 28.31
N LEU A 18 15.44 6.63 28.34
CA LEU A 18 16.32 6.94 27.23
C LEU A 18 16.04 6.07 25.99
N GLU A 19 15.66 4.80 26.19
CA GLU A 19 15.37 3.89 25.07
C GLU A 19 14.05 4.26 24.40
N THR A 20 13.03 4.55 25.18
CA THR A 20 11.74 5.02 24.68
C THR A 20 11.87 6.36 23.95
N LYS A 21 12.69 7.31 24.47
CA LYS A 21 13.01 8.55 23.76
C LYS A 21 13.65 8.31 22.40
N ARG A 22 14.59 7.39 22.30
CA ARG A 22 15.23 7.03 21.02
C ARG A 22 14.24 6.41 20.03
N ARG A 23 13.31 5.56 20.50
CA ARG A 23 12.26 4.97 19.68
C ARG A 23 11.29 6.04 19.17
N LEU A 24 10.88 6.95 20.02
CA LEU A 24 9.99 8.06 19.63
C LEU A 24 10.66 8.98 18.59
N LEU A 25 11.94 9.34 18.77
CA LEU A 25 12.67 10.14 17.78
C LEU A 25 12.75 9.45 16.43
N ARG A 26 13.07 8.15 16.37
CA ARG A 26 13.04 7.37 15.12
C ARG A 26 11.65 7.34 14.48
N TYR A 27 10.61 7.26 15.29
CA TYR A 27 9.25 7.28 14.79
C TYR A 27 8.89 8.62 14.14
N PHE A 28 9.31 9.73 14.76
CA PHE A 28 9.12 11.06 14.18
C PHE A 28 9.93 11.26 12.89
N GLU A 29 11.18 10.82 12.86
CA GLU A 29 12.00 10.84 11.64
C GLU A 29 11.33 10.05 10.50
N LEU A 30 10.79 8.88 10.79
CA LEU A 30 10.05 8.08 9.82
C LEU A 30 8.78 8.78 9.33
N ILE A 31 8.03 9.45 10.21
CA ILE A 31 6.84 10.23 9.83
C ILE A 31 7.22 11.36 8.87
N GLU A 32 8.29 12.10 9.15
CA GLU A 32 8.75 13.18 8.26
C GLU A 32 9.19 12.65 6.90
N ILE A 33 9.98 11.57 6.88
CA ILE A 33 10.35 10.89 5.62
C ILE A 33 9.11 10.43 4.85
N CYS A 34 8.11 9.86 5.54
CA CYS A 34 6.85 9.45 4.91
C CYS A 34 6.08 10.65 4.32
N ARG A 35 6.09 11.81 5.01
CA ARG A 35 5.44 13.03 4.50
C ARG A 35 6.15 13.56 3.25
N GLU A 36 7.47 13.60 3.25
CA GLU A 36 8.26 14.04 2.10
C GLU A 36 8.00 13.14 0.88
N ILE A 37 8.04 11.81 1.09
CA ILE A 37 7.77 10.83 0.03
C ILE A 37 6.34 10.96 -0.50
N ASN A 38 5.35 11.16 0.37
CA ASN A 38 3.96 11.34 -0.05
C ASN A 38 3.79 12.62 -0.87
N GLN A 39 4.43 13.73 -0.50
CA GLN A 39 4.41 14.97 -1.27
C GLN A 39 5.08 14.77 -2.66
N GLU A 40 6.18 14.02 -2.72
CA GLU A 40 6.79 13.66 -4.01
C GLU A 40 5.90 12.75 -4.85
N ASN A 41 5.22 11.79 -4.22
CA ASN A 41 4.29 10.90 -4.91
C ASN A 41 3.04 11.65 -5.41
N GLU A 42 2.49 12.57 -4.62
CA GLU A 42 1.40 13.45 -5.06
C GLU A 42 1.81 14.29 -6.28
N SER A 43 3.02 14.83 -6.29
CA SER A 43 3.54 15.58 -7.44
C SER A 43 3.77 14.72 -8.68
N LYS A 44 4.11 13.43 -8.51
CA LYS A 44 4.21 12.44 -9.59
C LYS A 44 2.82 11.98 -10.07
N ASN A 45 1.83 11.90 -9.17
CA ASN A 45 0.46 11.47 -9.47
C ASN A 45 -0.30 12.40 -10.42
N ILE A 46 0.06 13.67 -10.52
CA ILE A 46 -0.53 14.62 -11.48
C ILE A 46 -0.44 14.14 -12.95
N LYS A 47 0.46 13.18 -13.24
CA LYS A 47 0.63 12.57 -14.57
C LYS A 47 0.06 11.16 -14.69
N ARG A 48 -0.52 10.62 -13.62
CA ARG A 48 -1.03 9.24 -13.65
C ARG A 48 -2.42 9.19 -14.27
N ASN A 49 -2.64 8.16 -15.05
CA ASN A 49 -3.90 7.92 -15.74
C ASN A 49 -4.92 7.19 -14.85
N VAL A 50 -4.83 7.43 -13.55
CA VAL A 50 -5.64 6.80 -12.50
C VAL A 50 -6.30 7.91 -11.68
N SER A 51 -7.57 7.74 -11.36
CA SER A 51 -8.34 8.67 -10.53
C SER A 51 -9.22 7.92 -9.53
N VAL A 52 -9.44 8.52 -8.38
CA VAL A 52 -10.44 8.06 -7.41
C VAL A 52 -11.72 8.85 -7.64
N ILE A 53 -12.83 8.16 -7.83
CA ILE A 53 -14.17 8.73 -7.96
C ILE A 53 -15.11 8.10 -6.93
N GLN A 54 -16.26 8.72 -6.69
CA GLN A 54 -17.31 8.11 -5.87
C GLN A 54 -18.44 7.59 -6.74
N ASP A 55 -18.96 6.42 -6.38
CA ASP A 55 -20.17 5.88 -6.97
C ASP A 55 -21.44 6.55 -6.41
N ALA A 56 -22.61 6.09 -6.86
CA ALA A 56 -23.90 6.62 -6.40
C ALA A 56 -24.18 6.35 -4.92
N ASP A 57 -23.54 5.36 -4.34
CA ASP A 57 -23.67 4.96 -2.94
C ASP A 57 -22.60 5.62 -2.03
N GLY A 58 -21.73 6.46 -2.63
CA GLY A 58 -20.66 7.18 -1.93
C GLY A 58 -19.38 6.35 -1.71
N ASN A 59 -19.27 5.16 -2.32
CA ASN A 59 -18.05 4.35 -2.20
C ASN A 59 -16.96 4.89 -3.12
N ASN A 60 -15.72 4.89 -2.66
CA ASN A 60 -14.59 5.25 -3.49
C ASN A 60 -14.30 4.14 -4.51
N ILE A 61 -14.13 4.51 -5.76
CA ILE A 61 -13.77 3.62 -6.88
C ILE A 61 -12.49 4.13 -7.53
N VAL A 62 -11.53 3.24 -7.76
CA VAL A 62 -10.34 3.58 -8.54
C VAL A 62 -10.61 3.32 -10.01
N MET A 63 -10.50 4.37 -10.81
CA MET A 63 -10.67 4.33 -12.26
C MET A 63 -9.32 4.44 -12.97
N ILE A 64 -9.02 3.47 -13.85
CA ILE A 64 -7.86 3.48 -14.71
C ILE A 64 -8.30 3.93 -16.10
N ASN A 65 -7.95 5.17 -16.49
CA ASN A 65 -8.41 5.78 -17.73
C ASN A 65 -7.71 5.22 -18.98
N ASP A 66 -6.46 4.76 -18.83
CA ASP A 66 -5.72 4.15 -19.91
C ASP A 66 -4.92 2.93 -19.42
N ILE A 67 -5.33 1.73 -19.85
CA ILE A 67 -4.72 0.48 -19.43
C ILE A 67 -3.37 0.24 -20.13
N ALA A 68 -2.35 -0.11 -19.36
CA ALA A 68 -0.99 -0.35 -19.85
C ALA A 68 -0.87 -1.69 -20.61
N PHE A 69 -1.58 -2.72 -20.14
CA PHE A 69 -1.50 -4.09 -20.69
C PHE A 69 -2.61 -4.34 -21.70
N LYS A 70 -2.53 -3.63 -22.87
CA LYS A 70 -3.51 -3.68 -23.97
C LYS A 70 -3.20 -4.80 -24.95
N GLY A 71 -4.24 -5.24 -25.67
CA GLY A 71 -4.15 -5.90 -26.99
C GLY A 71 -3.63 -7.34 -27.04
N LYS A 72 -2.93 -7.84 -26.03
CA LYS A 72 -2.40 -9.22 -26.02
C LYS A 72 -3.50 -10.23 -25.64
N ARG A 73 -3.49 -11.40 -26.28
CA ARG A 73 -4.38 -12.52 -25.88
C ARG A 73 -4.04 -13.05 -24.50
N SER A 74 -2.75 -13.08 -24.18
CA SER A 74 -2.20 -13.48 -22.87
C SER A 74 -1.48 -12.33 -22.22
N VAL A 75 -1.44 -12.32 -20.90
CA VAL A 75 -0.65 -11.40 -20.10
C VAL A 75 0.77 -11.96 -19.96
N GLU A 76 1.76 -11.14 -20.26
CA GLU A 76 3.16 -11.43 -19.96
C GLU A 76 3.43 -10.96 -18.53
N TRP A 77 3.44 -11.89 -17.59
CA TRP A 77 3.60 -11.56 -16.17
C TRP A 77 4.96 -10.96 -15.83
N SER A 78 5.98 -11.23 -16.62
CA SER A 78 7.28 -10.55 -16.53
C SER A 78 7.21 -9.04 -16.79
N ASP A 79 6.30 -8.60 -17.68
CA ASP A 79 6.09 -7.18 -17.94
C ASP A 79 5.35 -6.53 -16.75
N VAL A 80 4.39 -7.24 -16.13
CA VAL A 80 3.70 -6.81 -14.92
C VAL A 80 4.66 -6.71 -13.75
N GLU A 81 5.54 -7.69 -13.57
CA GLU A 81 6.59 -7.67 -12.55
C GLU A 81 7.51 -6.44 -12.70
N LYS A 82 7.99 -6.19 -13.92
CA LYS A 82 8.80 -4.98 -14.21
C LYS A 82 8.06 -3.70 -13.86
N TYR A 83 6.76 -3.63 -14.19
CA TYR A 83 5.94 -2.47 -13.87
C TYR A 83 5.84 -2.25 -12.36
N LEU A 84 5.64 -3.33 -11.61
CA LEU A 84 5.53 -3.26 -10.14
C LEU A 84 6.82 -2.82 -9.45
N ARG A 85 7.98 -3.06 -10.05
CA ARG A 85 9.27 -2.65 -9.49
C ARG A 85 9.41 -1.14 -9.29
N GLN A 86 8.65 -0.33 -10.02
CA GLN A 86 8.64 1.13 -9.85
C GLN A 86 8.08 1.57 -8.48
N TYR A 87 7.25 0.75 -7.83
CA TYR A 87 6.68 1.04 -6.53
C TYR A 87 7.53 0.56 -5.35
N VAL A 88 8.55 -0.27 -5.61
CA VAL A 88 9.41 -0.81 -4.55
C VAL A 88 10.15 0.32 -3.85
N GLY A 89 10.01 0.38 -2.53
CA GLY A 89 10.54 1.44 -1.69
C GLY A 89 9.56 2.60 -1.44
N ASP A 90 8.45 2.66 -2.18
CA ASP A 90 7.42 3.67 -1.94
C ASP A 90 6.68 3.41 -0.64
N ILE A 91 6.15 4.48 -0.08
CA ILE A 91 5.37 4.47 1.17
C ILE A 91 4.03 5.14 0.90
N TYR A 92 2.95 4.50 1.32
CA TYR A 92 1.58 4.98 1.17
C TYR A 92 0.87 4.97 2.50
N ARG A 93 -0.15 5.82 2.64
CA ARG A 93 -0.98 5.91 3.84
C ARG A 93 -2.42 5.53 3.51
N ILE A 94 -3.02 4.67 4.32
CA ILE A 94 -4.44 4.36 4.24
C ILE A 94 -5.22 5.49 4.92
N ALA A 95 -6.14 6.12 4.17
CA ALA A 95 -6.84 7.31 4.67
C ALA A 95 -7.77 7.02 5.88
N GLU A 96 -8.40 5.84 5.92
CA GLU A 96 -9.33 5.47 7.01
C GLU A 96 -8.59 5.16 8.33
N THR A 97 -7.50 4.40 8.26
CA THR A 97 -6.85 3.85 9.46
C THR A 97 -5.55 4.55 9.83
N GLU A 98 -5.07 5.47 9.01
CA GLU A 98 -3.77 6.15 9.14
C GLU A 98 -2.57 5.19 9.10
N ASP A 99 -2.78 3.93 8.70
CA ASP A 99 -1.70 2.96 8.59
C ASP A 99 -0.74 3.31 7.47
N ILE A 100 0.54 3.10 7.73
CA ILE A 100 1.62 3.32 6.77
C ILE A 100 1.98 1.98 6.11
N ILE A 101 1.90 1.93 4.80
CA ILE A 101 2.20 0.76 3.99
C ILE A 101 3.49 0.99 3.22
N TYR A 102 4.49 0.20 3.50
CA TYR A 102 5.75 0.16 2.75
C TYR A 102 5.70 -0.93 1.68
N ILE A 103 6.06 -0.60 0.45
CA ILE A 103 6.13 -1.55 -0.67
C ILE A 103 7.49 -2.25 -0.66
N GLY A 104 7.49 -3.50 -0.24
CA GLY A 104 8.69 -4.34 -0.18
C GLY A 104 9.14 -4.87 -1.55
N THR A 105 10.38 -5.36 -1.59
CA THR A 105 11.00 -5.95 -2.78
C THR A 105 10.31 -7.22 -3.26
N ASP A 106 9.54 -7.88 -2.39
CA ASP A 106 8.88 -9.16 -2.69
C ASP A 106 7.57 -8.99 -3.45
N LEU A 107 6.93 -7.79 -3.39
CA LEU A 107 5.64 -7.54 -4.03
C LEU A 107 5.63 -7.89 -5.54
N PRO A 108 6.59 -7.47 -6.36
CA PRO A 108 6.59 -7.77 -7.80
C PRO A 108 6.55 -9.27 -8.10
N ASP A 109 7.38 -10.06 -7.42
CA ASP A 109 7.47 -11.51 -7.61
C ASP A 109 6.25 -12.23 -7.05
N GLU A 110 5.79 -11.90 -5.84
CA GLU A 110 4.60 -12.51 -5.23
C GLU A 110 3.33 -12.22 -6.05
N TYR A 111 3.18 -11.01 -6.56
CA TYR A 111 2.01 -10.64 -7.35
C TYR A 111 1.97 -11.36 -8.70
N SER A 112 3.09 -11.39 -9.42
CA SER A 112 3.20 -11.96 -10.77
C SER A 112 3.44 -13.47 -10.76
N GLY A 113 4.19 -13.99 -9.78
CA GLY A 113 4.62 -15.40 -9.69
C GLY A 113 3.73 -16.31 -8.85
N SER A 114 2.67 -15.79 -8.20
CA SER A 114 1.81 -16.60 -7.34
C SER A 114 1.10 -17.74 -8.10
N ASN A 115 0.79 -18.83 -7.40
CA ASN A 115 0.03 -19.95 -7.99
C ASN A 115 -1.30 -19.50 -8.59
N TYR A 116 -2.00 -18.58 -7.95
CA TYR A 116 -3.22 -18.00 -8.49
C TYR A 116 -2.95 -17.29 -9.83
N THR A 117 -1.93 -16.43 -9.87
CA THR A 117 -1.56 -15.69 -11.08
C THR A 117 -1.22 -16.60 -12.27
N LYS A 118 -0.52 -17.70 -12.01
CA LYS A 118 -0.15 -18.67 -13.06
C LYS A 118 -1.34 -19.40 -13.67
N HIS A 119 -2.48 -19.46 -12.98
CA HIS A 119 -3.65 -20.21 -13.43
C HIS A 119 -4.76 -19.34 -14.01
N ILE A 120 -4.81 -18.04 -13.72
CA ILE A 120 -5.83 -17.15 -14.27
C ILE A 120 -5.55 -16.84 -15.76
N LYS A 121 -6.65 -16.69 -16.52
CA LYS A 121 -6.58 -16.45 -17.97
C LYS A 121 -7.63 -15.42 -18.40
N GLY A 122 -7.53 -14.97 -19.64
CA GLY A 122 -8.54 -14.12 -20.28
C GLY A 122 -8.73 -12.78 -19.58
N THR A 123 -9.99 -12.39 -19.39
CA THR A 123 -10.39 -11.10 -18.78
C THR A 123 -9.90 -10.95 -17.36
N ILE A 124 -9.91 -12.01 -16.56
CA ILE A 124 -9.45 -11.96 -15.16
C ILE A 124 -7.93 -11.67 -15.11
N ALA A 125 -7.14 -12.34 -15.94
CA ALA A 125 -5.71 -12.07 -16.04
C ALA A 125 -5.43 -10.62 -16.46
N LYS A 126 -6.17 -10.11 -17.46
CA LYS A 126 -6.06 -8.73 -17.91
C LYS A 126 -6.47 -7.72 -16.83
N ALA A 127 -7.55 -7.98 -16.13
CA ALA A 127 -8.00 -7.12 -15.04
C ALA A 127 -6.93 -7.05 -13.95
N LYS A 128 -6.42 -8.20 -13.50
CA LYS A 128 -5.33 -8.25 -12.50
C LYS A 128 -4.08 -7.53 -12.99
N ALA A 129 -3.66 -7.77 -14.24
CA ALA A 129 -2.47 -7.11 -14.78
C ALA A 129 -2.61 -5.59 -14.83
N ASN A 130 -3.77 -5.07 -15.20
CA ASN A 130 -3.99 -3.63 -15.27
C ASN A 130 -4.22 -2.98 -13.90
N ALA A 131 -4.71 -3.72 -12.91
CA ALA A 131 -4.90 -3.23 -11.56
C ALA A 131 -3.60 -2.75 -10.90
N VAL A 132 -2.43 -3.24 -11.34
CA VAL A 132 -1.13 -2.77 -10.79
C VAL A 132 -0.90 -1.27 -10.99
N GLN A 133 -1.53 -0.66 -11.98
CA GLN A 133 -1.42 0.78 -12.21
C GLN A 133 -2.05 1.61 -11.08
N ALA A 134 -2.98 1.02 -10.36
CA ALA A 134 -3.80 1.67 -9.35
C ALA A 134 -3.43 1.26 -7.91
N ILE A 135 -2.30 0.58 -7.71
CA ILE A 135 -1.88 0.13 -6.37
C ILE A 135 -1.84 1.26 -5.36
N PRO A 136 -1.22 2.44 -5.63
CA PRO A 136 -1.23 3.55 -4.69
C PRO A 136 -2.63 3.98 -4.28
N GLU A 137 -3.50 4.23 -5.24
CA GLU A 137 -4.86 4.70 -5.00
C GLU A 137 -5.71 3.63 -4.29
N MET A 138 -5.50 2.34 -4.61
CA MET A 138 -6.17 1.24 -3.91
C MET A 138 -5.72 1.13 -2.45
N ILE A 139 -4.45 1.42 -2.14
CA ILE A 139 -3.97 1.45 -0.77
C ILE A 139 -4.59 2.64 -0.02
N GLU A 140 -4.57 3.82 -0.62
CA GLU A 140 -5.09 5.05 0.01
C GLU A 140 -6.57 4.94 0.40
N ILE A 141 -7.40 4.28 -0.44
CA ILE A 141 -8.84 4.13 -0.18
C ILE A 141 -9.21 2.83 0.53
N ALA A 142 -8.25 2.02 0.94
CA ALA A 142 -8.52 0.76 1.62
C ALA A 142 -9.22 0.98 2.97
N THR A 143 -10.11 0.04 3.33
CA THR A 143 -10.98 0.13 4.52
C THR A 143 -11.01 -1.18 5.28
N SER A 144 -11.75 -1.22 6.38
CA SER A 144 -12.13 -2.47 7.08
C SER A 144 -10.93 -3.31 7.52
N LYS A 145 -9.97 -2.68 8.21
CA LYS A 145 -8.78 -3.36 8.75
C LYS A 145 -9.15 -4.55 9.64
N THR A 146 -8.72 -5.75 9.26
CA THR A 146 -8.87 -6.96 10.05
C THR A 146 -7.53 -7.64 10.29
N PHE A 147 -7.35 -8.24 11.47
CA PHE A 147 -6.15 -8.99 11.80
C PHE A 147 -6.41 -10.49 11.62
N GLU A 148 -5.49 -11.17 10.95
CA GLU A 148 -5.51 -12.63 10.79
C GLU A 148 -4.24 -13.26 11.37
N ASP A 149 -4.42 -14.21 12.29
CA ASP A 149 -3.31 -14.99 12.86
C ASP A 149 -2.70 -15.96 11.83
N ASN A 150 -1.39 -16.10 11.85
CA ASN A 150 -0.69 -17.08 11.02
C ASN A 150 -0.80 -18.50 11.61
N LYS A 151 -2.02 -19.07 11.68
CA LYS A 151 -2.33 -20.38 12.26
C LYS A 151 -1.65 -21.57 11.56
N LYS A 152 -1.22 -21.40 10.31
CA LYS A 152 -0.66 -22.50 9.48
C LYS A 152 0.84 -22.37 9.26
N ASN A 153 1.53 -21.48 9.96
CA ASN A 153 2.95 -21.16 9.77
C ASN A 153 3.34 -20.92 8.29
N LYS A 154 2.36 -20.59 7.44
CA LYS A 154 2.63 -20.13 6.08
C LYS A 154 3.31 -18.77 6.18
N HIS A 155 4.35 -18.58 5.39
CA HIS A 155 5.09 -17.31 5.37
C HIS A 155 5.71 -16.91 6.72
N SER A 156 6.12 -17.89 7.53
CA SER A 156 6.67 -17.68 8.88
C SER A 156 7.89 -16.73 8.93
N ARG A 157 8.58 -16.55 7.82
CA ARG A 157 9.69 -15.59 7.70
C ARG A 157 9.21 -14.14 7.67
N HIS A 158 8.06 -13.86 7.04
CA HIS A 158 7.56 -12.49 6.77
C HIS A 158 6.34 -12.14 7.63
N ALA A 159 5.57 -13.11 8.06
CA ALA A 159 4.33 -12.92 8.82
C ALA A 159 4.29 -13.82 10.07
N LYS A 160 5.35 -13.77 10.91
CA LYS A 160 5.47 -14.60 12.11
C LYS A 160 4.28 -14.45 13.06
N ASN A 161 3.78 -13.24 13.21
CA ASN A 161 2.69 -12.92 14.15
C ASN A 161 1.31 -12.82 13.48
N GLY A 162 1.19 -13.04 12.17
CA GLY A 162 -0.03 -12.81 11.40
C GLY A 162 0.10 -11.65 10.42
N TRP A 163 -1.03 -11.21 9.88
CA TRP A 163 -1.10 -10.08 8.93
C TRP A 163 -2.38 -9.30 9.10
N TYR A 164 -2.35 -8.07 8.64
CA TYR A 164 -3.56 -7.27 8.49
C TYR A 164 -4.10 -7.41 7.06
N ARG A 165 -5.41 -7.51 6.98
CA ARG A 165 -6.15 -7.48 5.74
C ARG A 165 -7.01 -6.23 5.71
N TYR A 166 -7.06 -5.61 4.54
CA TYR A 166 -7.91 -4.47 4.24
C TYR A 166 -8.84 -4.86 3.10
N ASP A 167 -10.07 -4.41 3.17
CA ASP A 167 -11.06 -4.54 2.11
C ASP A 167 -11.16 -3.20 1.34
N ARG A 168 -11.92 -3.25 0.28
CA ARG A 168 -12.19 -2.09 -0.55
C ARG A 168 -13.69 -1.99 -0.80
#